data_11b1c532a28a8b4ce9a2e280f0b96438
#
_entry.id   11b1c532a28a8b4ce9a2e280f0b96438
#
_cell.length_a   1.000
_cell.length_b   1.000
_cell.length_c   1.000
_cell.angle_alpha   90.00
_cell.angle_beta   90.00
_cell.angle_gamma   90.00
#
_symmetry.space_group_name_H-M   'P 1'
#
loop_
_entity.id
_entity.type
_entity.pdbx_description
1 polymer ?
#
loop_
_entity_poly.entity_id
_entity_poly.type
_entity_poly.pdbx_seq_one_letter_code
_entity_poly.pdbx_strand_id
1 'polypeptide(L)'
;MASETNGDLPTRTPVYFLGIGGPNFIENTKHPAYAQLASIGHEITTKVKPKAVVVFSAHWQSSPNKIEINVGEQMDIIYDFYGFPAHFYEHKYPNKGSREVAEKVIEKLGAARIEVDRVERGLDHGVWAGFMAGRWDLPWMMSFF
;
A
#
# COMPACT_ATOMS: atom_id res chain seq x y z
N MET A 1 9.45 25.90 -41.00
CA MET A 1 8.44 25.10 -40.26
C MET A 1 9.13 24.51 -39.06
N ALA A 2 8.93 25.11 -37.90
CA ALA A 2 9.49 24.62 -36.63
C ALA A 2 8.56 23.55 -36.09
N SER A 3 9.07 22.33 -35.92
CA SER A 3 8.40 21.22 -35.28
C SER A 3 8.34 21.53 -33.78
N GLU A 4 7.17 21.88 -33.28
CA GLU A 4 6.90 21.91 -31.85
C GLU A 4 6.98 20.49 -31.30
N THR A 5 8.06 20.21 -30.59
CA THR A 5 8.13 19.00 -29.74
C THR A 5 7.19 19.26 -28.57
N ASN A 6 6.01 18.67 -28.61
CA ASN A 6 5.18 18.49 -27.42
C ASN A 6 6.00 17.72 -26.39
N GLY A 7 6.63 18.43 -25.47
CA GLY A 7 7.24 17.84 -24.31
C GLY A 7 6.15 17.17 -23.48
N ASP A 8 6.10 15.83 -23.50
CA ASP A 8 5.23 15.06 -22.62
C ASP A 8 5.51 15.49 -21.18
N LEU A 9 4.56 16.20 -20.60
CA LEU A 9 4.57 16.45 -19.15
C LEU A 9 4.60 15.09 -18.45
N PRO A 10 5.48 14.90 -17.47
CA PRO A 10 5.55 13.62 -16.78
C PRO A 10 4.16 13.28 -16.23
N THR A 11 3.60 12.16 -16.69
CA THR A 11 2.31 11.66 -16.22
C THR A 11 2.40 11.46 -14.72
N ARG A 12 1.56 12.17 -13.96
CA ARG A 12 1.53 12.04 -12.51
C ARG A 12 1.10 10.62 -12.13
N THR A 13 1.82 10.02 -11.21
CA THR A 13 1.41 8.75 -10.60
C THR A 13 0.09 8.95 -9.87
N PRO A 14 -0.91 8.07 -10.08
CA PRO A 14 -2.18 8.15 -9.38
C PRO A 14 -2.02 8.02 -7.86
N VAL A 15 -2.91 8.70 -7.13
CA VAL A 15 -3.08 8.57 -5.69
C VAL A 15 -4.49 8.07 -5.42
N TYR A 16 -4.60 7.03 -4.62
CA TYR A 16 -5.89 6.43 -4.23
C TYR A 16 -6.11 6.63 -2.74
N PHE A 17 -7.32 6.99 -2.35
CA PHE A 17 -7.78 6.99 -0.96
C PHE A 17 -8.89 5.94 -0.84
N LEU A 18 -8.64 4.90 -0.06
CA LEU A 18 -9.50 3.72 -0.01
C LEU A 18 -9.98 3.45 1.43
N GLY A 19 -11.30 3.39 1.61
CA GLY A 19 -11.92 2.87 2.82
C GLY A 19 -12.32 1.41 2.59
N ILE A 20 -11.69 0.46 3.27
CA ILE A 20 -11.84 -0.97 2.98
C ILE A 20 -12.68 -1.75 4.00
N GLY A 21 -12.98 -1.19 5.14
CA GLY A 21 -13.73 -1.88 6.20
C GLY A 21 -12.91 -2.97 6.93
N GLY A 22 -13.59 -3.87 7.63
CA GLY A 22 -12.96 -4.92 8.43
C GLY A 22 -12.51 -6.14 7.63
N PRO A 23 -11.85 -7.14 8.28
CA PRO A 23 -11.30 -8.34 7.64
C PRO A 23 -12.33 -9.17 6.86
N ASN A 24 -13.59 -9.20 7.30
CA ASN A 24 -14.67 -9.89 6.61
C ASN A 24 -14.93 -9.37 5.19
N PHE A 25 -14.38 -8.22 4.85
CA PHE A 25 -14.49 -7.65 3.50
C PHE A 25 -13.86 -8.56 2.44
N ILE A 26 -12.84 -9.32 2.78
CA ILE A 26 -12.16 -10.26 1.86
C ILE A 26 -13.16 -11.28 1.29
N GLU A 27 -14.10 -11.73 2.11
CA GLU A 27 -15.07 -12.76 1.75
C GLU A 27 -16.41 -12.18 1.28
N ASN A 28 -16.68 -10.92 1.55
CA ASN A 28 -17.93 -10.25 1.20
C ASN A 28 -17.95 -9.77 -0.25
N THR A 29 -17.90 -10.71 -1.18
CA THR A 29 -17.87 -10.43 -2.63
C THR A 29 -19.13 -9.73 -3.16
N LYS A 30 -20.23 -9.72 -2.36
CA LYS A 30 -21.47 -9.03 -2.70
C LYS A 30 -21.49 -7.57 -2.26
N HIS A 31 -20.50 -7.13 -1.48
CA HIS A 31 -20.41 -5.75 -1.05
C HIS A 31 -20.15 -4.83 -2.27
N PRO A 32 -20.86 -3.70 -2.43
CA PRO A 32 -20.69 -2.84 -3.60
C PRO A 32 -19.24 -2.36 -3.81
N ALA A 33 -18.52 -2.07 -2.72
CA ALA A 33 -17.13 -1.64 -2.80
C ALA A 33 -16.17 -2.75 -3.27
N TYR A 34 -16.56 -4.04 -3.18
CA TYR A 34 -15.71 -5.15 -3.65
C TYR A 34 -15.42 -5.04 -5.15
N ALA A 35 -16.45 -4.80 -5.95
CA ALA A 35 -16.30 -4.63 -7.39
C ALA A 35 -15.48 -3.37 -7.74
N GLN A 36 -15.61 -2.30 -6.95
CA GLN A 36 -14.83 -1.07 -7.14
C GLN A 36 -13.35 -1.32 -6.83
N LEU A 37 -13.03 -2.01 -5.72
CA LEU A 37 -11.64 -2.37 -5.41
C LEU A 37 -11.03 -3.27 -6.47
N ALA A 38 -11.77 -4.25 -6.97
CA ALA A 38 -11.31 -5.11 -8.06
C ALA A 38 -11.02 -4.30 -9.34
N SER A 39 -11.87 -3.32 -9.67
CA SER A 39 -11.66 -2.42 -10.80
C SER A 39 -10.41 -1.55 -10.64
N ILE A 40 -10.19 -1.00 -9.44
CA ILE A 40 -9.00 -0.22 -9.12
C ILE A 40 -7.75 -1.10 -9.19
N GLY A 41 -7.80 -2.31 -8.64
CA GLY A 41 -6.70 -3.28 -8.73
C GLY A 41 -6.36 -3.62 -10.18
N HIS A 42 -7.37 -3.84 -11.02
CA HIS A 42 -7.17 -4.07 -12.44
C HIS A 42 -6.54 -2.86 -13.13
N GLU A 43 -6.97 -1.64 -12.82
CA GLU A 43 -6.36 -0.42 -13.35
C GLU A 43 -4.89 -0.31 -12.96
N ILE A 44 -4.58 -0.50 -11.68
CA ILE A 44 -3.21 -0.43 -11.15
C ILE A 44 -2.31 -1.45 -11.84
N THR A 45 -2.76 -2.69 -11.97
CA THR A 45 -1.94 -3.81 -12.49
C THR A 45 -1.82 -3.80 -14.00
N THR A 46 -2.80 -3.29 -14.74
CA THR A 46 -2.81 -3.36 -16.22
C THR A 46 -2.44 -2.05 -16.91
N LYS A 47 -2.84 -0.91 -16.33
CA LYS A 47 -2.61 0.42 -16.94
C LYS A 47 -1.47 1.16 -16.27
N VAL A 48 -1.52 1.33 -14.94
CA VAL A 48 -0.50 2.09 -14.19
C VAL A 48 0.81 1.32 -14.15
N LYS A 49 0.78 0.03 -13.87
CA LYS A 49 1.96 -0.87 -13.78
C LYS A 49 3.08 -0.26 -12.93
N PRO A 50 2.82 0.12 -11.69
CA PRO A 50 3.79 0.81 -10.86
C PRO A 50 4.98 -0.09 -10.55
N LYS A 51 6.17 0.50 -10.42
CA LYS A 51 7.36 -0.23 -9.95
C LYS A 51 7.31 -0.50 -8.45
N ALA A 52 6.61 0.34 -7.70
CA ALA A 52 6.37 0.20 -6.28
C ALA A 52 5.07 0.91 -5.90
N VAL A 53 4.44 0.48 -4.79
CA VAL A 53 3.28 1.11 -4.19
C VAL A 53 3.67 1.61 -2.80
N VAL A 54 3.40 2.89 -2.56
CA VAL A 54 3.57 3.54 -1.27
C VAL A 54 2.22 3.59 -0.58
N VAL A 55 2.12 3.06 0.64
CA VAL A 55 0.86 2.92 1.36
C VAL A 55 0.93 3.59 2.73
N PHE A 56 -0.11 4.34 3.07
CA PHE A 56 -0.37 4.84 4.42
C PHE A 56 -1.49 4.01 5.02
N SER A 57 -1.23 3.31 6.12
CA SER A 57 -2.26 2.52 6.81
C SER A 57 -2.90 3.32 7.92
N ALA A 58 -4.24 3.32 7.98
CA ALA A 58 -4.98 3.88 9.11
C ALA A 58 -4.85 3.03 10.40
N HIS A 59 -4.25 1.84 10.31
CA HIS A 59 -4.03 0.91 11.43
C HIS A 59 -2.62 0.99 12.01
N TRP A 60 -1.80 1.85 11.46
CA TRP A 60 -0.44 2.04 11.96
C TRP A 60 -0.23 3.51 12.34
N GLN A 61 -0.03 3.74 13.60
CA GLN A 61 0.24 5.05 14.18
C GLN A 61 1.62 5.05 14.82
N SER A 62 2.48 5.96 14.39
CA SER A 62 3.78 6.20 14.98
C SER A 62 3.69 7.07 16.24
N SER A 63 4.82 7.31 16.87
CA SER A 63 4.94 8.30 17.96
C SER A 63 4.59 9.71 17.47
N PRO A 64 4.10 10.60 18.34
CA PRO A 64 3.83 11.98 17.95
C PRO A 64 5.04 12.67 17.32
N ASN A 65 4.80 13.43 16.25
CA ASN A 65 5.80 14.21 15.51
C ASN A 65 6.84 13.40 14.70
N LYS A 66 6.64 12.10 14.54
CA LYS A 66 7.52 11.24 13.75
C LYS A 66 6.73 10.46 12.71
N ILE A 67 7.42 10.06 11.66
CA ILE A 67 6.93 9.10 10.67
C ILE A 67 7.75 7.83 10.82
N GLU A 68 7.09 6.68 10.91
CA GLU A 68 7.75 5.38 10.81
C GLU A 68 7.65 4.84 9.39
N ILE A 69 8.75 4.35 8.85
CA ILE A 69 8.80 3.78 7.51
C ILE A 69 9.36 2.36 7.61
N ASN A 70 8.61 1.41 7.05
CA ASN A 70 9.09 0.04 6.93
C ASN A 70 10.24 -0.04 5.92
N VAL A 71 11.39 -0.52 6.37
CA VAL A 71 12.56 -0.80 5.54
C VAL A 71 12.85 -2.30 5.40
N GLY A 72 12.02 -3.15 5.99
CA GLY A 72 12.11 -4.60 5.85
C GLY A 72 11.73 -5.05 4.43
N GLU A 73 12.40 -6.07 3.92
CA GLU A 73 12.18 -6.55 2.56
C GLU A 73 11.18 -7.72 2.50
N GLN A 74 11.19 -8.57 3.50
CA GLN A 74 10.26 -9.70 3.60
C GLN A 74 9.72 -9.77 5.01
N MET A 75 8.48 -9.36 5.18
CA MET A 75 7.81 -9.34 6.47
C MET A 75 6.50 -10.09 6.39
N ASP A 76 6.15 -10.80 7.46
CA ASP A 76 4.82 -11.41 7.58
C ASP A 76 3.73 -10.35 7.68
N ILE A 77 2.51 -10.69 7.26
CA ILE A 77 1.36 -9.82 7.48
C ILE A 77 0.94 -9.84 8.95
N ILE A 78 0.29 -8.76 9.38
CA ILE A 78 -0.16 -8.59 10.75
C ILE A 78 -1.68 -8.80 10.80
N TYR A 79 -2.13 -9.68 11.71
CA TYR A 79 -3.54 -9.91 11.99
C TYR A 79 -3.97 -9.05 13.19
N ASP A 80 -4.09 -7.76 12.96
CA ASP A 80 -4.45 -6.75 13.96
C ASP A 80 -5.97 -6.64 14.17
N PHE A 81 -6.63 -7.78 14.29
CA PHE A 81 -8.06 -7.93 14.55
C PHE A 81 -8.32 -9.12 15.47
N TYR A 82 -9.50 -9.14 16.12
CA TYR A 82 -9.82 -10.13 17.15
C TYR A 82 -11.25 -10.65 16.99
N GLY A 83 -11.49 -11.90 17.46
CA GLY A 83 -12.83 -12.47 17.52
C GLY A 83 -13.38 -12.96 16.18
N PHE A 84 -12.55 -13.08 15.16
CA PHE A 84 -12.93 -13.67 13.88
C PHE A 84 -12.74 -15.18 13.87
N PRO A 85 -13.46 -15.92 13.00
CA PRO A 85 -13.22 -17.34 12.78
C PRO A 85 -11.79 -17.65 12.40
N ALA A 86 -11.30 -18.86 12.73
CA ALA A 86 -9.90 -19.25 12.57
C ALA A 86 -9.35 -19.05 11.14
N HIS A 87 -10.18 -19.33 10.13
CA HIS A 87 -9.76 -19.21 8.73
C HIS A 87 -9.32 -17.77 8.32
N PHE A 88 -9.82 -16.73 9.03
CA PHE A 88 -9.33 -15.36 8.77
C PHE A 88 -7.86 -15.15 9.13
N TYR A 89 -7.33 -15.94 10.05
CA TYR A 89 -5.92 -15.90 10.47
C TYR A 89 -5.02 -16.81 9.62
N GLU A 90 -5.58 -17.48 8.62
CA GLU A 90 -4.87 -18.35 7.67
C GLU A 90 -4.56 -17.63 6.35
N HIS A 91 -5.16 -16.47 6.11
CA HIS A 91 -4.89 -15.69 4.92
C HIS A 91 -3.39 -15.37 4.80
N LYS A 92 -2.89 -15.42 3.59
CA LYS A 92 -1.50 -15.04 3.26
C LYS A 92 -1.54 -13.99 2.16
N TYR A 93 -0.69 -13.00 2.29
CA TYR A 93 -0.50 -12.00 1.26
C TYR A 93 0.99 -11.78 1.04
N PRO A 94 1.50 -11.86 -0.19
CA PRO A 94 2.89 -11.60 -0.48
C PRO A 94 3.24 -10.17 -0.10
N ASN A 95 4.14 -10.03 0.87
CA ASN A 95 4.59 -8.71 1.31
C ASN A 95 6.08 -8.58 1.00
N LYS A 96 6.38 -7.86 -0.05
CA LYS A 96 7.76 -7.60 -0.46
C LYS A 96 8.03 -6.11 -0.42
N GLY A 97 8.81 -5.68 0.57
CA GLY A 97 9.26 -4.31 0.72
C GLY A 97 10.37 -3.95 -0.29
N SER A 98 10.69 -2.68 -0.37
CA SER A 98 11.83 -2.17 -1.13
C SER A 98 12.58 -1.14 -0.32
N ARG A 99 13.71 -1.53 0.25
CA ARG A 99 14.60 -0.62 0.99
C ARG A 99 15.03 0.57 0.13
N GLU A 100 15.30 0.36 -1.15
CA GLU A 100 15.67 1.43 -2.07
C GLU A 100 14.61 2.53 -2.17
N VAL A 101 13.33 2.13 -2.31
CA VAL A 101 12.22 3.10 -2.38
C VAL A 101 12.00 3.75 -1.02
N ALA A 102 12.11 2.99 0.10
CA ALA A 102 12.02 3.53 1.45
C ALA A 102 13.02 4.65 1.67
N GLU A 103 14.28 4.42 1.36
CA GLU A 103 15.34 5.42 1.54
C GLU A 103 15.10 6.68 0.69
N LYS A 104 14.61 6.54 -0.53
CA LYS A 104 14.23 7.70 -1.35
C LYS A 104 13.10 8.54 -0.74
N VAL A 105 12.14 7.88 -0.10
CA VAL A 105 11.06 8.59 0.61
C VAL A 105 11.59 9.26 1.87
N ILE A 106 12.42 8.56 2.64
CA ILE A 106 13.08 9.09 3.84
C ILE A 106 13.91 10.35 3.51
N GLU A 107 14.68 10.30 2.44
CA GLU A 107 15.46 11.45 1.96
C GLU A 107 14.55 12.66 1.67
N LYS A 108 13.45 12.44 0.97
CA LYS A 108 12.49 13.52 0.64
C LYS A 108 11.81 14.10 1.88
N LEU A 109 11.44 13.27 2.84
CA LEU A 109 10.84 13.70 4.10
C LEU A 109 11.87 14.48 4.95
N GLY A 110 13.11 14.00 5.00
CA GLY A 110 14.21 14.70 5.67
C GLY A 110 14.50 16.07 5.07
N ALA A 111 14.44 16.21 3.73
CA ALA A 111 14.55 17.51 3.07
C ALA A 111 13.40 18.46 3.45
N ALA A 112 12.22 17.92 3.78
CA ALA A 112 11.09 18.66 4.33
C ALA A 112 11.16 18.86 5.87
N ARG A 113 12.26 18.46 6.51
CA ARG A 113 12.49 18.50 7.97
C ARG A 113 11.48 17.65 8.77
N ILE A 114 11.02 16.55 8.19
CA ILE A 114 10.16 15.57 8.86
C ILE A 114 11.07 14.48 9.43
N GLU A 115 10.96 14.22 10.72
CA GLU A 115 11.71 13.15 11.40
C GLU A 115 11.12 11.79 11.03
N VAL A 116 12.00 10.85 10.66
CA VAL A 116 11.61 9.51 10.20
C VAL A 116 12.38 8.45 10.97
N ASP A 117 11.65 7.49 11.55
CA ASP A 117 12.22 6.28 12.14
C ASP A 117 12.11 5.12 11.13
N ARG A 118 13.21 4.37 10.99
CA ARG A 118 13.26 3.14 10.19
C ARG A 118 12.84 1.98 11.04
N VAL A 119 11.86 1.22 10.59
CA VAL A 119 11.36 0.04 11.30
C VAL A 119 11.25 -1.15 10.37
N GLU A 120 11.14 -2.34 10.93
CA GLU A 120 10.78 -3.55 10.21
C GLU A 120 9.41 -3.99 10.69
N ARG A 121 8.41 -3.82 9.85
CA ARG A 121 7.00 -4.09 10.18
C ARG A 121 6.27 -4.68 8.97
N GLY A 122 5.45 -5.69 9.24
CA GLY A 122 4.56 -6.28 8.24
C GLY A 122 3.38 -5.38 7.88
N LEU A 123 2.64 -5.78 6.85
CA LEU A 123 1.38 -5.12 6.49
C LEU A 123 0.29 -5.52 7.46
N ASP A 124 -0.42 -4.55 8.01
CA ASP A 124 -1.65 -4.77 8.79
C ASP A 124 -2.87 -5.03 7.89
N HIS A 125 -3.97 -5.51 8.49
CA HIS A 125 -5.16 -5.86 7.70
C HIS A 125 -5.83 -4.66 7.05
N GLY A 126 -5.64 -3.46 7.56
CA GLY A 126 -6.10 -2.23 6.92
C GLY A 126 -5.53 -2.06 5.51
N VAL A 127 -4.40 -2.69 5.22
CA VAL A 127 -3.76 -2.72 3.90
C VAL A 127 -4.05 -4.03 3.17
N TRP A 128 -3.57 -5.17 3.72
CA TRP A 128 -3.58 -6.43 2.96
C TRP A 128 -4.99 -6.96 2.68
N ALA A 129 -5.97 -6.71 3.55
CA ALA A 129 -7.33 -7.15 3.30
C ALA A 129 -7.96 -6.47 2.07
N GLY A 130 -7.72 -5.17 1.90
CA GLY A 130 -8.17 -4.43 0.72
C GLY A 130 -7.49 -4.89 -0.56
N PHE A 131 -6.20 -5.18 -0.49
CA PHE A 131 -5.43 -5.67 -1.63
C PHE A 131 -5.84 -7.08 -2.05
N MET A 132 -6.13 -7.96 -1.09
CA MET A 132 -6.69 -9.28 -1.38
C MET A 132 -8.07 -9.18 -2.04
N ALA A 133 -8.98 -8.36 -1.49
CA ALA A 133 -10.29 -8.13 -2.08
C ALA A 133 -10.19 -7.53 -3.48
N GLY A 134 -9.26 -6.63 -3.71
CA GLY A 134 -8.99 -6.03 -5.01
C GLY A 134 -8.23 -6.94 -5.98
N ARG A 135 -7.74 -8.09 -5.55
CA ARG A 135 -6.89 -9.00 -6.35
C ARG A 135 -5.64 -8.30 -6.88
N TRP A 136 -4.97 -7.56 -6.02
CA TRP A 136 -3.79 -6.78 -6.40
C TRP A 136 -2.53 -7.63 -6.28
N ASP A 137 -2.15 -8.28 -7.35
CA ASP A 137 -0.84 -8.94 -7.48
C ASP A 137 0.21 -7.88 -7.81
N LEU A 138 0.72 -7.24 -6.78
CA LEU A 138 1.71 -6.17 -6.93
C LEU A 138 3.13 -6.73 -6.76
N PRO A 139 4.06 -6.35 -7.65
CA PRO A 139 5.42 -6.88 -7.61
C PRO A 139 6.21 -6.38 -6.39
N TRP A 140 5.90 -5.17 -5.89
CA TRP A 140 6.58 -4.54 -4.76
C TRP A 140 5.62 -3.67 -3.98
N MET A 141 5.65 -3.79 -2.67
CA MET A 141 4.80 -3.00 -1.80
C MET A 141 5.59 -2.42 -0.64
N MET A 142 5.25 -1.17 -0.29
CA MET A 142 5.83 -0.49 0.86
C MET A 142 4.72 0.11 1.69
N SER A 143 4.79 -0.15 2.98
CA SER A 143 3.87 0.42 3.96
C SER A 143 4.57 1.54 4.73
N PHE A 144 3.86 2.65 4.93
CA PHE A 144 4.26 3.76 5.78
C PHE A 144 3.13 4.02 6.77
N PHE A 145 3.48 4.38 7.98
CA PHE A 145 2.68 4.56 9.18
C PHE A 145 1.34 5.10 9.08
#